data_7da277680aa24bf98d476e0cc29d3c37
#
_entry.id   7da277680aa24bf98d476e0cc29d3c37
#
_cell.length_a   1.000
_cell.length_b   1.000
_cell.length_c   1.000
_cell.angle_alpha   90.00
_cell.angle_beta   90.00
_cell.angle_gamma   90.00
#
_symmetry.space_group_name_H-M   'P 1'
#
loop_
_entity.id
_entity.type
_entity.pdbx_description
1 polymer ?
#
loop_
_entity_poly.entity_id
_entity_poly.type
_entity_poly.pdbx_seq_one_letter_code
_entity_poly.pdbx_strand_id
1 'polypeptide(L)'
;MSCSSGEPVYKTRVEKILAEINNPHSDYVLVVSHRGDWRNYPENSIPAIESVIRMGVDVMELDVKMTKDSVLVLCHDRTLDRTTNGRGLISDITYDSLMTFKLKRAHGVTTDTLRMPTLREALLVCKDKILVNVDHAYDYYDEIVKLTEELGVTGQVLMKGSHGIDRVNEDMSNHRNNLLYMPVISVHSEAGKSLMADYVNRGLMPMAFELCWNRPGEDIESCVAQIHEMGSKIWVNTIWASLCGGLGNDDDAAYESNDPAGVYGQYIDMGASIIQTDRPELLLNYLRSIGRHQ
;
A
#
# COMPACT_ATOMS: atom_id res chain seq x y z
N MET A 1 39.16 -21.40 -4.70
CA MET A 1 38.97 -20.04 -4.15
C MET A 1 37.51 -19.94 -3.80
N SER A 2 37.19 -20.01 -2.49
CA SER A 2 35.80 -19.86 -2.01
C SER A 2 35.48 -18.37 -2.02
N CYS A 3 34.64 -17.90 -2.95
CA CYS A 3 34.03 -16.60 -2.83
C CYS A 3 33.01 -16.67 -1.70
N SER A 4 33.35 -16.16 -0.54
CA SER A 4 32.36 -15.81 0.47
C SER A 4 31.55 -14.64 -0.06
N SER A 5 30.38 -14.90 -0.63
CA SER A 5 29.38 -13.89 -0.87
C SER A 5 28.85 -13.46 0.50
N GLY A 6 29.46 -12.42 1.07
CA GLY A 6 28.90 -11.79 2.25
C GLY A 6 27.48 -11.32 1.95
N GLU A 7 26.56 -11.55 2.85
CA GLU A 7 25.19 -11.02 2.73
C GLU A 7 25.27 -9.49 2.56
N PRO A 8 24.41 -8.91 1.69
CA PRO A 8 24.40 -7.47 1.48
C PRO A 8 24.08 -6.76 2.81
N VAL A 9 24.86 -5.74 3.14
CA VAL A 9 24.67 -4.94 4.35
C VAL A 9 23.78 -3.74 4.02
N TYR A 10 22.57 -3.71 4.54
CA TYR A 10 21.66 -2.60 4.41
C TYR A 10 21.78 -1.63 5.59
N LYS A 11 21.72 -0.32 5.33
CA LYS A 11 21.80 0.72 6.38
C LYS A 11 20.45 0.91 7.07
N THR A 12 19.36 0.70 6.32
CA THR A 12 18.00 0.87 6.81
C THR A 12 17.14 -0.35 6.44
N ARG A 13 16.02 -0.53 7.12
CA ARG A 13 15.05 -1.56 6.73
C ARG A 13 14.42 -1.26 5.38
N VAL A 14 14.23 0.03 5.05
CA VAL A 14 13.70 0.46 3.75
C VAL A 14 14.62 0.01 2.60
N GLU A 15 15.95 0.15 2.74
CA GLU A 15 16.90 -0.35 1.73
C GLU A 15 16.76 -1.87 1.50
N LYS A 16 16.56 -2.63 2.57
CA LYS A 16 16.33 -4.08 2.48
C LYS A 16 15.03 -4.40 1.73
N ILE A 17 13.91 -3.73 2.07
CA ILE A 17 12.62 -3.94 1.40
C ILE A 17 12.73 -3.59 -0.08
N LEU A 18 13.37 -2.47 -0.43
CA LEU A 18 13.59 -2.07 -1.82
C LEU A 18 14.46 -3.08 -2.59
N ALA A 19 15.43 -3.69 -1.94
CA ALA A 19 16.24 -4.74 -2.55
C ALA A 19 15.39 -5.98 -2.88
N GLU A 20 14.46 -6.38 -2.01
CA GLU A 20 13.51 -7.47 -2.29
C GLU A 20 12.56 -7.15 -3.44
N ILE A 21 12.05 -5.91 -3.50
CA ILE A 21 11.19 -5.45 -4.59
C ILE A 21 11.94 -5.49 -5.92
N ASN A 22 13.18 -5.00 -5.94
CA ASN A 22 13.98 -4.90 -7.17
C ASN A 22 14.65 -6.22 -7.58
N ASN A 23 14.53 -7.28 -6.78
CA ASN A 23 15.04 -8.61 -7.13
C ASN A 23 13.91 -9.45 -7.78
N PRO A 24 13.92 -9.63 -9.11
CA PRO A 24 12.89 -10.41 -9.81
C PRO A 24 12.87 -11.90 -9.43
N HIS A 25 13.96 -12.39 -8.82
CA HIS A 25 14.13 -13.78 -8.39
C HIS A 25 13.89 -13.97 -6.89
N SER A 26 13.49 -12.91 -6.16
CA SER A 26 13.19 -13.02 -4.75
C SER A 26 11.90 -13.81 -4.53
N ASP A 27 12.00 -14.80 -3.68
CA ASP A 27 10.85 -15.58 -3.17
C ASP A 27 10.15 -14.89 -2.00
N TYR A 28 10.65 -13.74 -1.57
CA TYR A 28 10.11 -12.97 -0.47
C TYR A 28 8.75 -12.38 -0.86
N VAL A 29 7.77 -12.52 0.03
CA VAL A 29 6.44 -11.93 -0.13
C VAL A 29 6.31 -10.75 0.82
N LEU A 30 6.16 -9.55 0.24
CA LEU A 30 6.00 -8.33 1.01
C LEU A 30 4.58 -8.24 1.58
N VAL A 31 4.49 -7.84 2.84
CA VAL A 31 3.22 -7.60 3.52
C VAL A 31 2.92 -6.11 3.54
N VAL A 32 1.73 -5.76 3.08
CA VAL A 32 1.20 -4.40 3.14
C VAL A 32 0.05 -4.34 4.14
N SER A 33 0.13 -3.45 5.11
CA SER A 33 -0.95 -3.25 6.06
C SER A 33 -1.86 -2.13 5.58
N HIS A 34 -3.11 -2.45 5.29
CA HIS A 34 -4.15 -1.52 4.88
C HIS A 34 -4.59 -0.66 6.07
N ARG A 35 -4.38 0.66 5.98
CA ARG A 35 -4.68 1.65 7.03
C ARG A 35 -4.05 1.36 8.41
N GLY A 36 -2.97 0.56 8.44
CA GLY A 36 -2.27 0.13 9.65
C GLY A 36 -2.98 -0.97 10.42
N ASP A 37 -2.63 -1.13 11.70
CA ASP A 37 -3.25 -2.10 12.61
C ASP A 37 -4.63 -1.60 13.11
N TRP A 38 -5.56 -1.39 12.19
CA TRP A 38 -6.85 -0.78 12.47
C TRP A 38 -7.80 -1.67 13.30
N ARG A 39 -7.50 -2.94 13.42
CA ARG A 39 -8.27 -3.84 14.29
C ARG A 39 -8.01 -3.59 15.78
N ASN A 40 -6.82 -3.10 16.10
CA ASN A 40 -6.40 -2.79 17.48
C ASN A 40 -6.39 -1.28 17.79
N TYR A 41 -6.21 -0.45 16.75
CA TYR A 41 -6.13 1.01 16.87
C TYR A 41 -7.11 1.69 15.89
N PRO A 42 -7.36 3.00 15.98
CA PRO A 42 -8.04 3.71 14.89
C PRO A 42 -7.26 3.59 13.57
N GLU A 43 -7.97 3.38 12.46
CA GLU A 43 -7.35 3.37 11.14
C GLU A 43 -6.59 4.67 10.85
N ASN A 44 -5.53 4.61 10.06
CA ASN A 44 -4.74 5.77 9.67
C ASN A 44 -4.21 6.59 10.87
N SER A 45 -3.96 5.97 12.01
CA SER A 45 -3.45 6.63 13.23
C SER A 45 -1.99 6.30 13.50
N ILE A 46 -1.29 7.18 14.22
CA ILE A 46 0.10 6.95 14.60
C ILE A 46 0.27 5.63 15.37
N PRO A 47 -0.54 5.27 16.37
CA PRO A 47 -0.42 3.98 17.04
C PRO A 47 -0.63 2.77 16.12
N ALA A 48 -1.51 2.87 15.12
CA ALA A 48 -1.70 1.81 14.12
C ALA A 48 -0.45 1.62 13.25
N ILE A 49 0.19 2.73 12.83
CA ILE A 49 1.45 2.72 12.08
C ILE A 49 2.59 2.11 12.92
N GLU A 50 2.75 2.57 14.16
CA GLU A 50 3.80 2.04 15.05
C GLU A 50 3.62 0.55 15.33
N SER A 51 2.37 0.08 15.43
CA SER A 51 2.07 -1.33 15.63
C SER A 51 2.56 -2.19 14.48
N VAL A 52 2.26 -1.83 13.23
CA VAL A 52 2.68 -2.60 12.06
C VAL A 52 4.19 -2.54 11.83
N ILE A 53 4.85 -1.44 12.18
CA ILE A 53 6.32 -1.37 12.19
C ILE A 53 6.90 -2.38 13.18
N ARG A 54 6.34 -2.49 14.39
CA ARG A 54 6.79 -3.49 15.38
C ARG A 54 6.53 -4.93 14.95
N MET A 55 5.44 -5.20 14.23
CA MET A 55 5.14 -6.53 13.66
C MET A 55 6.16 -6.96 12.60
N GLY A 56 6.80 -6.00 11.93
CA GLY A 56 7.71 -6.25 10.82
C GLY A 56 7.03 -6.23 9.45
N VAL A 57 5.94 -5.49 9.30
CA VAL A 57 5.28 -5.22 8.00
C VAL A 57 6.22 -4.43 7.09
N ASP A 58 6.17 -4.66 5.77
CA ASP A 58 7.09 -4.05 4.81
C ASP A 58 6.58 -2.74 4.24
N VAL A 59 5.27 -2.63 4.05
CA VAL A 59 4.64 -1.43 3.48
C VAL A 59 3.45 -1.03 4.35
N MET A 60 3.44 0.24 4.77
CA MET A 60 2.28 0.86 5.39
C MET A 60 1.44 1.56 4.31
N GLU A 61 0.20 1.14 4.13
CA GLU A 61 -0.72 1.87 3.27
C GLU A 61 -1.48 2.92 4.09
N LEU A 62 -1.59 4.13 3.55
CA LEU A 62 -2.18 5.32 4.15
C LEU A 62 -3.08 6.02 3.15
N ASP A 63 -4.26 6.45 3.61
CA ASP A 63 -5.16 7.29 2.82
C ASP A 63 -4.93 8.78 3.11
N VAL A 64 -4.86 9.60 2.07
CA VAL A 64 -4.58 11.03 2.21
C VAL A 64 -5.75 11.89 1.74
N LYS A 65 -6.05 12.93 2.52
CA LYS A 65 -6.97 14.02 2.19
C LYS A 65 -6.34 15.37 2.51
N MET A 66 -6.88 16.43 1.94
CA MET A 66 -6.41 17.79 2.17
C MET A 66 -7.48 18.62 2.90
N THR A 67 -7.07 19.33 3.95
CA THR A 67 -7.93 20.27 4.68
C THR A 67 -8.14 21.57 3.88
N LYS A 68 -9.07 22.41 4.36
CA LYS A 68 -9.36 23.72 3.75
C LYS A 68 -8.13 24.64 3.65
N ASP A 69 -7.22 24.53 4.58
CA ASP A 69 -5.98 25.31 4.68
C ASP A 69 -4.76 24.53 4.16
N SER A 70 -4.99 23.58 3.27
CA SER A 70 -3.97 22.83 2.52
C SER A 70 -3.02 21.99 3.38
N VAL A 71 -3.49 21.45 4.49
CA VAL A 71 -2.74 20.46 5.28
C VAL A 71 -3.12 19.05 4.84
N LEU A 72 -2.13 18.22 4.48
CA LEU A 72 -2.33 16.79 4.17
C LEU A 72 -2.52 16.00 5.46
N VAL A 73 -3.67 15.34 5.58
CA VAL A 73 -4.09 14.54 6.75
C VAL A 73 -4.46 13.12 6.36
N LEU A 74 -4.42 12.20 7.32
CA LEU A 74 -4.70 10.80 7.07
C LEU A 74 -6.18 10.46 7.29
N CYS A 75 -6.90 10.21 6.20
CA CYS A 75 -8.29 9.77 6.24
C CYS A 75 -8.69 9.12 4.91
N HIS A 76 -9.39 7.99 4.99
CA HIS A 76 -9.95 7.35 3.80
C HIS A 76 -11.14 8.12 3.23
N ASP A 77 -12.10 8.45 4.08
CA ASP A 77 -13.34 9.07 3.67
C ASP A 77 -13.15 10.56 3.35
N ARG A 78 -14.03 11.10 2.53
CA ARG A 78 -14.08 12.56 2.28
C ARG A 78 -14.61 13.33 3.50
N THR A 79 -15.29 12.64 4.43
CA THR A 79 -15.93 13.21 5.61
C THR A 79 -15.36 12.66 6.92
N LEU A 80 -15.58 13.37 8.01
CA LEU A 80 -15.14 13.02 9.37
C LEU A 80 -16.00 11.96 10.06
N ASP A 81 -17.20 11.71 9.55
CA ASP A 81 -18.32 11.09 10.28
C ASP A 81 -18.03 9.67 10.79
N ARG A 82 -17.39 8.83 9.96
CA ARG A 82 -17.12 7.43 10.30
C ARG A 82 -15.96 7.30 11.30
N THR A 83 -14.85 7.97 11.01
CA THR A 83 -13.58 7.75 11.71
C THR A 83 -13.33 8.71 12.88
N THR A 84 -14.17 9.74 13.04
CA THR A 84 -14.04 10.72 14.14
C THR A 84 -15.39 11.00 14.82
N ASN A 85 -15.36 11.74 15.95
CA ASN A 85 -16.57 12.29 16.56
C ASN A 85 -17.03 13.61 15.92
N GLY A 86 -16.35 14.08 14.85
CA GLY A 86 -16.73 15.23 14.04
C GLY A 86 -17.68 14.84 12.91
N ARG A 87 -18.10 15.85 12.12
CA ARG A 87 -18.96 15.70 10.94
C ARG A 87 -18.57 16.68 9.86
N GLY A 88 -18.87 16.33 8.61
CA GLY A 88 -18.70 17.18 7.44
C GLY A 88 -17.45 16.86 6.63
N LEU A 89 -17.27 17.60 5.54
CA LEU A 89 -16.16 17.39 4.59
C LEU A 89 -14.83 17.88 5.19
N ILE A 90 -13.78 17.09 5.01
CA ILE A 90 -12.43 17.46 5.42
C ILE A 90 -11.96 18.73 4.70
N SER A 91 -12.29 18.85 3.40
CA SER A 91 -11.95 20.01 2.58
C SER A 91 -12.58 21.34 3.04
N ASP A 92 -13.60 21.31 3.88
CA ASP A 92 -14.27 22.50 4.38
C ASP A 92 -13.76 22.95 5.76
N ILE A 93 -12.89 22.15 6.39
CA ILE A 93 -12.44 22.32 7.78
C ILE A 93 -10.94 22.64 7.79
N THR A 94 -10.53 23.65 8.58
CA THR A 94 -9.11 23.93 8.82
C THR A 94 -8.47 22.89 9.72
N TYR A 95 -7.16 22.71 9.62
CA TYR A 95 -6.44 21.76 10.45
C TYR A 95 -6.61 22.02 11.96
N ASP A 96 -6.56 23.28 12.39
CA ASP A 96 -6.80 23.63 13.80
C ASP A 96 -8.18 23.18 14.29
N SER A 97 -9.21 23.35 13.46
CA SER A 97 -10.56 22.86 13.78
C SER A 97 -10.63 21.34 13.79
N LEU A 98 -9.94 20.69 12.84
CA LEU A 98 -9.84 19.23 12.74
C LEU A 98 -9.25 18.62 14.02
N MET A 99 -8.23 19.26 14.61
CA MET A 99 -7.57 18.83 15.84
C MET A 99 -8.48 18.82 17.09
N THR A 100 -9.66 19.43 17.01
CA THR A 100 -10.65 19.36 18.11
C THR A 100 -11.39 18.02 18.16
N PHE A 101 -11.42 17.28 17.04
CA PHE A 101 -12.10 15.99 16.94
C PHE A 101 -11.19 14.84 17.34
N LYS A 102 -11.82 13.78 17.85
CA LYS A 102 -11.15 12.56 18.31
C LYS A 102 -11.44 11.40 17.38
N LEU A 103 -10.43 10.57 17.14
CA LEU A 103 -10.56 9.36 16.33
C LEU A 103 -11.44 8.33 17.03
N LYS A 104 -12.13 7.53 16.23
CA LYS A 104 -12.88 6.34 16.65
C LYS A 104 -12.09 5.07 16.26
N ARG A 105 -12.22 4.04 17.09
CA ARG A 105 -11.85 2.67 16.71
C ARG A 105 -12.86 2.12 15.73
N ALA A 106 -12.51 1.05 15.00
CA ALA A 106 -13.33 0.43 13.96
C ALA A 106 -14.79 0.16 14.36
N HIS A 107 -15.03 -0.21 15.62
CA HIS A 107 -16.37 -0.45 16.17
C HIS A 107 -17.09 0.81 16.69
N GLY A 108 -16.60 2.01 16.35
CA GLY A 108 -17.28 3.28 16.61
C GLY A 108 -17.00 3.94 17.96
N VAL A 109 -16.23 3.31 18.84
CA VAL A 109 -15.88 3.90 20.14
C VAL A 109 -14.85 5.01 19.97
N THR A 110 -15.20 6.21 20.42
CA THR A 110 -14.30 7.38 20.39
C THR A 110 -13.17 7.20 21.40
N THR A 111 -11.95 7.51 20.96
CA THR A 111 -10.77 7.51 21.84
C THR A 111 -10.71 8.79 22.69
N ASP A 112 -9.98 8.76 23.80
CA ASP A 112 -9.87 9.92 24.67
C ASP A 112 -8.93 11.01 24.15
N THR A 113 -7.85 10.62 23.46
CA THR A 113 -6.75 11.52 23.13
C THR A 113 -6.33 11.51 21.66
N LEU A 114 -6.62 10.45 20.91
CA LEU A 114 -6.10 10.31 19.54
C LEU A 114 -6.81 11.28 18.59
N ARG A 115 -6.01 11.92 17.74
CA ARG A 115 -6.42 12.87 16.71
C ARG A 115 -6.00 12.36 15.35
N MET A 116 -6.62 12.88 14.29
CA MET A 116 -6.23 12.62 12.92
C MET A 116 -4.82 13.17 12.68
N PRO A 117 -3.85 12.31 12.33
CA PRO A 117 -2.49 12.78 12.08
C PRO A 117 -2.36 13.44 10.71
N THR A 118 -1.32 14.27 10.57
CA THR A 118 -0.86 14.74 9.28
C THR A 118 -0.04 13.68 8.56
N LEU A 119 0.04 13.77 7.23
CA LEU A 119 0.97 12.95 6.45
C LEU A 119 2.42 13.17 6.90
N ARG A 120 2.79 14.40 7.28
CA ARG A 120 4.12 14.71 7.82
C ARG A 120 4.46 13.89 9.06
N GLU A 121 3.55 13.83 10.02
CA GLU A 121 3.75 13.05 11.25
C GLU A 121 3.92 11.56 10.95
N ALA A 122 3.08 11.02 10.07
CA ALA A 122 3.16 9.62 9.65
C ALA A 122 4.49 9.30 8.95
N LEU A 123 4.91 10.12 7.99
CA LEU A 123 6.17 9.93 7.27
C LEU A 123 7.39 9.97 8.20
N LEU A 124 7.39 10.86 9.22
CA LEU A 124 8.47 10.89 10.23
C LEU A 124 8.52 9.61 11.07
N VAL A 125 7.37 9.04 11.42
CA VAL A 125 7.31 7.75 12.14
C VAL A 125 7.81 6.60 11.27
N CYS A 126 7.48 6.61 9.97
CA CYS A 126 7.84 5.58 9.00
C CYS A 126 9.30 5.65 8.53
N LYS A 127 9.95 6.83 8.64
CA LYS A 127 11.28 7.08 8.06
C LYS A 127 12.29 5.98 8.43
N ASP A 128 12.95 5.44 7.40
CA ASP A 128 13.97 4.38 7.45
C ASP A 128 13.49 3.01 7.99
N LYS A 129 12.19 2.88 8.35
CA LYS A 129 11.64 1.68 9.00
C LYS A 129 10.71 0.86 8.12
N ILE A 130 9.92 1.51 7.25
CA ILE A 130 8.87 0.87 6.46
C ILE A 130 8.61 1.69 5.19
N LEU A 131 8.30 1.04 4.07
CA LEU A 131 7.79 1.76 2.90
C LEU A 131 6.39 2.32 3.18
N VAL A 132 6.04 3.40 2.50
CA VAL A 132 4.72 4.03 2.65
C VAL A 132 4.04 4.08 1.30
N ASN A 133 2.90 3.42 1.16
CA ASN A 133 1.98 3.62 0.05
C ASN A 133 0.96 4.70 0.43
N VAL A 134 0.89 5.78 -0.35
CA VAL A 134 -0.11 6.83 -0.19
C VAL A 134 -1.24 6.62 -1.18
N ASP A 135 -2.42 6.26 -0.68
CA ASP A 135 -3.61 6.03 -1.48
C ASP A 135 -4.55 7.23 -1.51
N HIS A 136 -5.42 7.30 -2.53
CA HIS A 136 -6.31 8.44 -2.77
C HIS A 136 -5.60 9.80 -2.82
N ALA A 137 -4.33 9.82 -3.23
CA ALA A 137 -3.40 10.92 -3.04
C ALA A 137 -2.88 11.56 -4.35
N TYR A 138 -3.17 10.96 -5.51
CA TYR A 138 -2.58 11.43 -6.77
C TYR A 138 -2.96 12.87 -7.14
N ASP A 139 -4.13 13.34 -6.72
CA ASP A 139 -4.55 14.73 -6.92
C ASP A 139 -3.73 15.74 -6.08
N TYR A 140 -2.93 15.26 -5.13
CA TYR A 140 -2.03 16.05 -4.28
C TYR A 140 -0.55 15.74 -4.57
N TYR A 141 -0.25 15.35 -5.83
CA TYR A 141 1.08 14.87 -6.22
C TYR A 141 2.18 15.87 -5.85
N ASP A 142 2.02 17.13 -6.23
CA ASP A 142 3.02 18.18 -6.03
C ASP A 142 3.30 18.45 -4.54
N GLU A 143 2.24 18.50 -3.72
CA GLU A 143 2.35 18.72 -2.29
C GLU A 143 3.05 17.54 -1.59
N ILE A 144 2.74 16.30 -2.03
CA ILE A 144 3.35 15.10 -1.49
C ILE A 144 4.82 15.03 -1.86
N VAL A 145 5.18 15.29 -3.11
CA VAL A 145 6.56 15.31 -3.55
C VAL A 145 7.37 16.33 -2.75
N LYS A 146 6.88 17.58 -2.66
CA LYS A 146 7.52 18.63 -1.87
C LYS A 146 7.72 18.22 -0.41
N LEU A 147 6.71 17.61 0.21
CA LEU A 147 6.79 17.14 1.59
C LEU A 147 7.83 16.02 1.74
N THR A 148 7.85 15.05 0.83
CA THR A 148 8.77 13.91 0.89
C THR A 148 10.23 14.34 0.66
N GLU A 149 10.45 15.30 -0.23
CA GLU A 149 11.78 15.92 -0.45
C GLU A 149 12.26 16.66 0.79
N GLU A 150 11.40 17.46 1.41
CA GLU A 150 11.73 18.18 2.65
C GLU A 150 12.12 17.22 3.78
N LEU A 151 11.44 16.08 3.90
CA LEU A 151 11.71 15.07 4.93
C LEU A 151 12.86 14.13 4.56
N GLY A 152 13.30 14.12 3.30
CA GLY A 152 14.31 13.20 2.78
C GLY A 152 13.83 11.74 2.77
N VAL A 153 12.57 11.51 2.35
CA VAL A 153 11.93 10.19 2.32
C VAL A 153 11.31 9.85 0.96
N THR A 154 11.59 10.60 -0.09
CA THR A 154 10.96 10.44 -1.41
C THR A 154 11.09 9.00 -1.94
N GLY A 155 12.29 8.40 -1.83
CA GLY A 155 12.54 7.03 -2.30
C GLY A 155 11.90 5.92 -1.46
N GLN A 156 11.20 6.24 -0.37
CA GLN A 156 10.43 5.26 0.42
C GLN A 156 8.91 5.44 0.31
N VAL A 157 8.45 6.41 -0.50
CA VAL A 157 7.03 6.67 -0.71
C VAL A 157 6.60 6.15 -2.07
N LEU A 158 5.57 5.31 -2.06
CA LEU A 158 4.93 4.72 -3.22
C LEU A 158 3.58 5.38 -3.45
N MET A 159 3.39 5.95 -4.64
CA MET A 159 2.11 6.43 -5.12
C MET A 159 1.54 5.43 -6.12
N LYS A 160 0.23 5.27 -6.15
CA LYS A 160 -0.44 4.36 -7.09
C LYS A 160 -1.63 5.03 -7.78
N GLY A 161 -2.05 4.45 -8.91
CA GLY A 161 -3.23 4.92 -9.62
C GLY A 161 -3.40 4.28 -10.99
N SER A 162 -4.55 4.53 -11.61
CA SER A 162 -4.90 4.07 -12.96
C SER A 162 -4.74 5.16 -14.02
N HIS A 163 -3.78 6.06 -13.83
CA HIS A 163 -3.51 7.16 -14.75
C HIS A 163 -2.74 6.69 -16.00
N GLY A 164 -3.01 7.32 -17.14
CA GLY A 164 -2.26 7.05 -18.37
C GLY A 164 -0.77 7.36 -18.23
N ILE A 165 0.05 6.58 -18.90
CA ILE A 165 1.51 6.60 -18.80
C ILE A 165 2.10 8.00 -19.09
N ASP A 166 1.54 8.71 -20.09
CA ASP A 166 2.06 10.01 -20.48
C ASP A 166 1.87 11.05 -19.37
N ARG A 167 0.71 11.04 -18.67
CA ARG A 167 0.47 11.88 -17.51
C ARG A 167 1.44 11.56 -16.37
N VAL A 168 1.59 10.29 -16.05
CA VAL A 168 2.50 9.85 -14.98
C VAL A 168 3.94 10.27 -15.26
N ASN A 169 4.40 10.08 -16.51
CA ASN A 169 5.73 10.49 -16.92
C ASN A 169 5.93 12.00 -16.87
N GLU A 170 4.92 12.79 -17.24
CA GLU A 170 4.95 14.25 -17.14
C GLU A 170 5.08 14.70 -15.70
N ASP A 171 4.20 14.21 -14.81
CA ASP A 171 4.19 14.54 -13.39
C ASP A 171 5.53 14.16 -12.72
N MET A 172 6.04 12.95 -12.99
CA MET A 172 7.32 12.49 -12.43
C MET A 172 8.53 13.26 -13.01
N SER A 173 8.51 13.68 -14.26
CA SER A 173 9.60 14.42 -14.89
C SER A 173 9.71 15.86 -14.37
N ASN A 174 8.58 16.46 -14.04
CA ASN A 174 8.53 17.83 -13.50
C ASN A 174 9.28 17.98 -12.17
N HIS A 175 9.33 16.91 -11.37
CA HIS A 175 9.92 16.95 -10.02
C HIS A 175 11.33 16.35 -9.92
N ARG A 176 11.81 15.62 -10.94
CA ARG A 176 13.12 14.93 -10.93
C ARG A 176 13.37 14.13 -9.63
N ASN A 177 12.30 13.53 -9.10
CA ASN A 177 12.33 12.83 -7.81
C ASN A 177 12.41 11.31 -8.01
N ASN A 178 12.72 10.62 -6.90
CA ASN A 178 12.75 9.16 -6.82
C ASN A 178 11.47 8.59 -6.19
N LEU A 179 10.34 9.29 -6.28
CA LEU A 179 9.06 8.79 -5.81
C LEU A 179 8.69 7.55 -6.61
N LEU A 180 8.27 6.50 -5.90
CA LEU A 180 7.87 5.25 -6.53
C LEU A 180 6.43 5.39 -7.07
N TYR A 181 6.17 4.80 -8.22
CA TYR A 181 4.82 4.73 -8.79
C TYR A 181 4.46 3.31 -9.18
N MET A 182 3.22 2.92 -8.89
CA MET A 182 2.65 1.62 -9.22
C MET A 182 1.32 1.77 -9.96
N PRO A 183 1.17 1.23 -11.17
CA PRO A 183 -0.11 1.21 -11.88
C PRO A 183 -1.10 0.26 -11.22
N VAL A 184 -2.36 0.70 -11.14
CA VAL A 184 -3.51 -0.10 -10.69
C VAL A 184 -4.29 -0.56 -11.91
N ILE A 185 -4.42 -1.87 -12.10
CA ILE A 185 -5.07 -2.50 -13.24
C ILE A 185 -6.40 -3.11 -12.83
N SER A 186 -7.50 -2.52 -13.28
CA SER A 186 -8.83 -3.15 -13.19
C SER A 186 -8.96 -4.19 -14.31
N VAL A 187 -8.63 -5.44 -14.00
CA VAL A 187 -8.38 -6.52 -14.98
C VAL A 187 -9.52 -6.72 -15.98
N HIS A 188 -10.77 -6.61 -15.54
CA HIS A 188 -11.94 -6.84 -16.40
C HIS A 188 -12.47 -5.58 -17.08
N SER A 189 -11.91 -4.39 -16.81
CA SER A 189 -12.35 -3.14 -17.44
C SER A 189 -11.59 -2.86 -18.73
N GLU A 190 -12.26 -2.27 -19.72
CA GLU A 190 -11.60 -1.87 -20.96
C GLU A 190 -10.47 -0.86 -20.71
N ALA A 191 -10.64 0.05 -19.74
CA ALA A 191 -9.61 1.01 -19.35
C ALA A 191 -8.39 0.30 -18.76
N GLY A 192 -8.59 -0.70 -17.89
CA GLY A 192 -7.49 -1.48 -17.30
C GLY A 192 -6.75 -2.31 -18.34
N LYS A 193 -7.48 -2.96 -19.26
CA LYS A 193 -6.90 -3.71 -20.38
C LYS A 193 -6.07 -2.79 -21.30
N SER A 194 -6.59 -1.61 -21.60
CA SER A 194 -5.87 -0.61 -22.41
C SER A 194 -4.61 -0.13 -21.70
N LEU A 195 -4.69 0.17 -20.41
CA LEU A 195 -3.55 0.61 -19.62
C LEU A 195 -2.46 -0.48 -19.56
N MET A 196 -2.85 -1.74 -19.31
CA MET A 196 -1.90 -2.87 -19.31
C MET A 196 -1.21 -3.04 -20.67
N ALA A 197 -1.99 -2.99 -21.76
CA ALA A 197 -1.46 -3.05 -23.11
C ALA A 197 -0.48 -1.92 -23.42
N ASP A 198 -0.72 -0.70 -22.93
CA ASP A 198 0.18 0.44 -23.08
C ASP A 198 1.54 0.19 -22.40
N TYR A 199 1.55 -0.39 -21.17
CA TYR A 199 2.79 -0.75 -20.48
C TYR A 199 3.57 -1.81 -21.27
N VAL A 200 2.90 -2.87 -21.73
CA VAL A 200 3.51 -3.94 -22.54
C VAL A 200 4.08 -3.38 -23.85
N ASN A 201 3.29 -2.63 -24.60
CA ASN A 201 3.67 -2.10 -25.93
C ASN A 201 4.85 -1.10 -25.87
N ARG A 202 4.96 -0.37 -24.76
CA ARG A 202 6.06 0.60 -24.54
C ARG A 202 7.29 -0.05 -23.89
N GLY A 203 7.21 -1.31 -23.47
CA GLY A 203 8.29 -2.02 -22.77
C GLY A 203 8.65 -1.38 -21.43
N LEU A 204 7.66 -0.82 -20.71
CA LEU A 204 7.86 -0.18 -19.43
C LEU A 204 7.67 -1.20 -18.30
N MET A 205 8.64 -1.24 -17.39
CA MET A 205 8.67 -2.18 -16.26
C MET A 205 8.57 -1.42 -14.94
N PRO A 206 7.35 -1.09 -14.44
CA PRO A 206 7.20 -0.56 -13.09
C PRO A 206 7.62 -1.62 -12.06
N MET A 207 7.95 -1.19 -10.84
CA MET A 207 8.35 -2.11 -9.76
C MET A 207 7.31 -3.21 -9.48
N ALA A 208 6.03 -2.85 -9.58
CA ALA A 208 4.89 -3.73 -9.38
C ALA A 208 3.66 -3.22 -10.12
N PHE A 209 2.68 -4.11 -10.31
CA PHE A 209 1.31 -3.78 -10.71
C PHE A 209 0.34 -4.22 -9.61
N GLU A 210 -0.57 -3.35 -9.22
CA GLU A 210 -1.72 -3.74 -8.40
C GLU A 210 -2.83 -4.26 -9.29
N LEU A 211 -3.21 -5.53 -9.10
CA LEU A 211 -4.29 -6.17 -9.84
C LEU A 211 -5.59 -6.12 -9.04
N CYS A 212 -6.64 -5.56 -9.62
CA CYS A 212 -8.00 -5.51 -9.06
C CYS A 212 -8.96 -6.27 -9.95
N TRP A 213 -9.67 -7.25 -9.37
CA TRP A 213 -10.71 -8.03 -10.07
C TRP A 213 -11.84 -8.41 -9.10
N ASN A 214 -13.00 -8.75 -9.63
CA ASN A 214 -14.19 -9.10 -8.84
C ASN A 214 -14.83 -10.45 -9.25
N ARG A 215 -14.18 -11.20 -10.12
CA ARG A 215 -14.61 -12.54 -10.56
C ARG A 215 -13.43 -13.29 -11.20
N PRO A 216 -13.43 -14.63 -11.20
CA PRO A 216 -12.46 -15.44 -11.95
C PRO A 216 -12.55 -15.15 -13.46
N GLY A 217 -11.47 -15.40 -14.19
CA GLY A 217 -11.44 -15.30 -15.65
C GLY A 217 -10.02 -15.36 -16.23
N GLU A 218 -9.94 -15.74 -17.50
CA GLU A 218 -8.68 -15.85 -18.26
C GLU A 218 -7.92 -14.51 -18.35
N ASP A 219 -8.62 -13.38 -18.21
CA ASP A 219 -8.02 -12.04 -18.21
C ASP A 219 -6.98 -11.89 -17.08
N ILE A 220 -7.20 -12.54 -15.91
CA ILE A 220 -6.28 -12.48 -14.76
C ILE A 220 -5.01 -13.24 -15.10
N GLU A 221 -5.14 -14.46 -15.61
CA GLU A 221 -3.99 -15.31 -15.99
C GLU A 221 -3.15 -14.62 -17.05
N SER A 222 -3.79 -13.97 -18.02
CA SER A 222 -3.10 -13.19 -19.06
C SER A 222 -2.34 -11.99 -18.48
N CYS A 223 -2.94 -11.22 -17.58
CA CYS A 223 -2.24 -10.11 -16.90
C CYS A 223 -1.05 -10.62 -16.08
N VAL A 224 -1.23 -11.68 -15.30
CA VAL A 224 -0.17 -12.29 -14.50
C VAL A 224 1.01 -12.72 -15.38
N ALA A 225 0.74 -13.43 -16.49
CA ALA A 225 1.77 -13.87 -17.41
C ALA A 225 2.56 -12.68 -18.01
N GLN A 226 1.86 -11.63 -18.45
CA GLN A 226 2.49 -10.43 -18.99
C GLN A 226 3.37 -9.71 -17.96
N ILE A 227 2.92 -9.58 -16.70
CA ILE A 227 3.69 -8.94 -15.65
C ILE A 227 4.94 -9.75 -15.31
N HIS A 228 4.85 -11.08 -15.25
CA HIS A 228 6.00 -11.94 -15.05
C HIS A 228 7.03 -11.82 -16.20
N GLU A 229 6.56 -11.75 -17.44
CA GLU A 229 7.41 -11.59 -18.62
C GLU A 229 8.15 -10.24 -18.59
N MET A 230 7.53 -9.20 -18.05
CA MET A 230 8.16 -7.90 -17.81
C MET A 230 9.14 -7.89 -16.64
N GLY A 231 9.12 -8.90 -15.77
CA GLY A 231 9.94 -8.95 -14.55
C GLY A 231 9.47 -8.03 -13.43
N SER A 232 8.23 -7.54 -13.49
CA SER A 232 7.60 -6.73 -12.44
C SER A 232 6.97 -7.61 -11.37
N LYS A 233 6.76 -7.05 -10.18
CA LYS A 233 6.06 -7.72 -9.07
C LYS A 233 4.53 -7.60 -9.23
N ILE A 234 3.79 -8.50 -8.58
CA ILE A 234 2.33 -8.48 -8.54
C ILE A 234 1.87 -8.16 -7.13
N TRP A 235 1.07 -7.10 -7.01
CA TRP A 235 0.39 -6.71 -5.78
C TRP A 235 -1.08 -7.12 -5.87
N VAL A 236 -1.55 -7.82 -4.85
CA VAL A 236 -2.95 -8.21 -4.68
C VAL A 236 -3.51 -7.70 -3.36
N ASN A 237 -4.83 -7.56 -3.28
CA ASN A 237 -5.54 -7.17 -2.06
C ASN A 237 -6.38 -8.35 -1.57
N THR A 238 -6.23 -8.73 -0.30
CA THR A 238 -7.00 -9.81 0.34
C THR A 238 -8.04 -9.28 1.33
N ILE A 239 -8.28 -7.96 1.34
CA ILE A 239 -9.07 -7.25 2.36
C ILE A 239 -10.56 -7.63 2.32
N TRP A 240 -11.15 -7.74 1.11
CA TRP A 240 -12.52 -8.24 0.91
C TRP A 240 -12.73 -8.79 -0.49
N ALA A 241 -13.66 -9.72 -0.62
CA ALA A 241 -13.89 -10.48 -1.84
C ALA A 241 -14.19 -9.63 -3.09
N SER A 242 -14.88 -8.48 -2.98
CA SER A 242 -15.19 -7.63 -4.13
C SER A 242 -13.98 -6.90 -4.70
N LEU A 243 -12.89 -6.79 -3.96
CA LEU A 243 -11.65 -6.17 -4.43
C LEU A 243 -10.73 -7.18 -5.11
N CYS A 244 -10.67 -8.41 -4.58
CA CYS A 244 -9.88 -9.52 -5.13
C CYS A 244 -10.74 -10.75 -5.43
N GLY A 245 -12.01 -10.55 -5.66
CA GLY A 245 -13.09 -11.54 -5.60
C GLY A 245 -12.95 -12.75 -6.48
N GLY A 246 -12.00 -12.75 -7.42
CA GLY A 246 -11.81 -13.87 -8.33
C GLY A 246 -11.49 -15.20 -7.65
N LEU A 247 -10.75 -15.17 -6.55
CA LEU A 247 -10.42 -16.37 -5.76
C LEU A 247 -11.43 -16.65 -4.64
N GLY A 248 -12.38 -15.73 -4.39
CA GLY A 248 -13.46 -15.90 -3.43
C GLY A 248 -13.02 -15.94 -1.97
N ASN A 249 -11.78 -15.56 -1.68
CA ASN A 249 -11.17 -15.65 -0.37
C ASN A 249 -10.66 -14.28 0.07
N ASP A 250 -10.81 -13.99 1.35
CA ASP A 250 -10.35 -12.77 1.97
C ASP A 250 -9.72 -13.04 3.35
N ASP A 251 -9.23 -11.99 3.97
CA ASP A 251 -8.57 -12.06 5.27
C ASP A 251 -9.46 -12.65 6.38
N ASP A 252 -10.76 -12.35 6.34
CA ASP A 252 -11.69 -12.88 7.34
C ASP A 252 -11.93 -14.37 7.14
N ALA A 253 -12.00 -14.84 5.88
CA ALA A 253 -12.07 -16.27 5.58
C ALA A 253 -10.81 -17.00 6.08
N ALA A 254 -9.62 -16.44 5.91
CA ALA A 254 -8.38 -17.02 6.42
C ALA A 254 -8.38 -17.15 7.96
N TYR A 255 -8.91 -16.12 8.63
CA TYR A 255 -9.00 -16.11 10.09
C TYR A 255 -10.06 -17.05 10.65
N GLU A 256 -11.27 -17.02 10.09
CA GLU A 256 -12.43 -17.80 10.57
C GLU A 256 -12.25 -19.30 10.33
N SER A 257 -11.68 -19.69 9.19
CA SER A 257 -11.39 -21.09 8.87
C SER A 257 -10.13 -21.61 9.57
N ASN A 258 -9.31 -20.73 10.14
CA ASN A 258 -7.96 -21.04 10.62
C ASN A 258 -7.09 -21.71 9.54
N ASP A 259 -7.30 -21.31 8.28
CA ASP A 259 -6.58 -21.82 7.11
C ASP A 259 -5.98 -20.70 6.27
N PRO A 260 -4.93 -20.02 6.77
CA PRO A 260 -4.24 -19.01 6.01
C PRO A 260 -3.55 -19.57 4.75
N ALA A 261 -3.19 -20.87 4.75
CA ALA A 261 -2.59 -21.52 3.58
C ALA A 261 -3.61 -21.65 2.42
N GLY A 262 -4.83 -22.06 2.71
CA GLY A 262 -5.90 -22.16 1.71
C GLY A 262 -6.32 -20.81 1.13
N VAL A 263 -6.11 -19.71 1.85
CA VAL A 263 -6.46 -18.36 1.38
C VAL A 263 -5.25 -17.67 0.73
N TYR A 264 -4.18 -17.43 1.48
CA TYR A 264 -3.02 -16.67 0.96
C TYR A 264 -2.17 -17.49 -0.01
N GLY A 265 -2.14 -18.82 0.15
CA GLY A 265 -1.39 -19.72 -0.73
C GLY A 265 -1.82 -19.60 -2.19
N GLN A 266 -3.10 -19.45 -2.48
CA GLN A 266 -3.62 -19.30 -3.84
C GLN A 266 -3.05 -18.05 -4.55
N TYR A 267 -2.89 -16.94 -3.83
CA TYR A 267 -2.30 -15.72 -4.39
C TYR A 267 -0.79 -15.88 -4.62
N ILE A 268 -0.09 -16.58 -3.71
CA ILE A 268 1.33 -16.87 -3.88
C ILE A 268 1.55 -17.83 -5.06
N ASP A 269 0.73 -18.85 -5.21
CA ASP A 269 0.77 -19.80 -6.32
C ASP A 269 0.48 -19.13 -7.67
N MET A 270 -0.37 -18.11 -7.67
CA MET A 270 -0.63 -17.24 -8.83
C MET A 270 0.59 -16.36 -9.18
N GLY A 271 1.54 -16.19 -8.26
CA GLY A 271 2.74 -15.37 -8.44
C GLY A 271 2.69 -14.01 -7.77
N ALA A 272 1.70 -13.76 -6.90
CA ALA A 272 1.69 -12.55 -6.09
C ALA A 272 2.87 -12.53 -5.13
N SER A 273 3.61 -11.44 -5.12
CA SER A 273 4.76 -11.20 -4.25
C SER A 273 4.60 -9.98 -3.35
N ILE A 274 3.45 -9.30 -3.42
CA ILE A 274 3.05 -8.21 -2.53
C ILE A 274 1.57 -8.42 -2.19
N ILE A 275 1.25 -8.55 -0.90
CA ILE A 275 -0.13 -8.81 -0.44
C ILE A 275 -0.55 -7.72 0.53
N GLN A 276 -1.61 -6.98 0.18
CA GLN A 276 -2.24 -6.01 1.06
C GLN A 276 -3.36 -6.67 1.85
N THR A 277 -3.32 -6.50 3.17
CA THR A 277 -4.16 -7.23 4.12
C THR A 277 -4.66 -6.34 5.26
N ASP A 278 -5.84 -6.69 5.80
CA ASP A 278 -6.40 -6.18 7.05
C ASP A 278 -5.98 -7.00 8.28
N ARG A 279 -5.21 -8.10 8.06
CA ARG A 279 -4.72 -9.00 9.11
C ARG A 279 -3.21 -9.26 8.97
N PRO A 280 -2.38 -8.18 9.08
CA PRO A 280 -0.96 -8.28 8.80
C PRO A 280 -0.23 -9.31 9.69
N GLU A 281 -0.61 -9.46 10.96
CA GLU A 281 -0.01 -10.44 11.85
C GLU A 281 -0.30 -11.88 11.40
N LEU A 282 -1.53 -12.17 10.94
CA LEU A 282 -1.91 -13.48 10.44
C LEU A 282 -1.10 -13.85 9.18
N LEU A 283 -1.03 -12.92 8.23
CA LEU A 283 -0.27 -13.10 6.99
C LEU A 283 1.22 -13.26 7.27
N LEU A 284 1.82 -12.41 8.12
CA LEU A 284 3.23 -12.51 8.51
C LEU A 284 3.56 -13.87 9.13
N ASN A 285 2.74 -14.35 10.07
CA ASN A 285 2.93 -15.64 10.72
C ASN A 285 2.88 -16.79 9.70
N TYR A 286 1.95 -16.75 8.77
CA TYR A 286 1.88 -17.73 7.68
C TYR A 286 3.14 -17.68 6.81
N LEU A 287 3.50 -16.52 6.29
CA LEU A 287 4.67 -16.35 5.40
C LEU A 287 5.98 -16.79 6.06
N ARG A 288 6.16 -16.46 7.35
CA ARG A 288 7.31 -16.92 8.14
C ARG A 288 7.34 -18.44 8.28
N SER A 289 6.18 -19.07 8.47
CA SER A 289 6.08 -20.53 8.61
C SER A 289 6.49 -21.29 7.34
N ILE A 290 6.35 -20.66 6.17
CA ILE A 290 6.72 -21.23 4.86
C ILE A 290 8.03 -20.67 4.29
N GLY A 291 8.75 -19.85 5.08
CA GLY A 291 10.05 -19.29 4.69
C GLY A 291 10.00 -18.18 3.63
N ARG A 292 8.85 -17.56 3.43
CA ARG A 292 8.63 -16.47 2.44
C ARG A 292 8.71 -15.07 3.05
N HIS A 293 8.96 -14.97 4.37
CA HIS A 293 9.18 -13.71 5.10
C HIS A 293 10.12 -13.95 6.29
N GLN A 294 10.71 -12.85 6.85
CA GLN A 294 11.63 -12.90 8.02
C GLN A 294 10.95 -12.46 9.31
#